data_62e060120d9d7531c1e68f5daddb6e79
#
_entry.id   62e060120d9d7531c1e68f5daddb6e79
#
_cell.length_a   1.000
_cell.length_b   1.000
_cell.length_c   1.000
_cell.angle_alpha   90.00
_cell.angle_beta   90.00
_cell.angle_gamma   90.00
#
_symmetry.space_group_name_H-M   'P 1'
#
loop_
_entity.id
_entity.type
_entity.pdbx_description
1 polymer ?
#
loop_
_entity_poly.entity_id
_entity_poly.type
_entity_poly.pdbx_seq_one_letter_code
_entity_poly.pdbx_strand_id
1 'polypeptide(L)'
;PPPPPPPPPPPPPRLDSSAASDVYKRQVLASLAVLAVFSLGPCRMSGRSFMDYVFRGMGGMIPVVSLLVLAFALGGVVRELGTGAYVAGIIGGAASAKVAVAGSFLLASFMAFATGTSWGTFALMVPIAVPLAAALGGPLPLYLAAVLGGGVFGDHCSPISDTTIISSMASASDHMDHVRKQIPYALIGGGVALLIYLVVS
;
A
#
# COMPACT_ATOMS: atom_id res chain seq x y z
N PRO A 1 25.30 -32.52 -37.86
CA PRO A 1 24.29 -31.62 -37.29
C PRO A 1 24.86 -30.96 -36.03
N PRO A 2 24.58 -29.66 -35.75
CA PRO A 2 25.04 -29.00 -34.56
C PRO A 2 24.40 -29.65 -33.32
N PRO A 3 25.10 -29.65 -32.17
CA PRO A 3 24.53 -30.23 -30.94
C PRO A 3 23.25 -29.45 -30.52
N PRO A 4 22.28 -30.13 -29.90
CA PRO A 4 21.06 -29.47 -29.45
C PRO A 4 21.39 -28.36 -28.43
N PRO A 5 20.60 -27.26 -28.39
CA PRO A 5 20.82 -26.18 -27.44
C PRO A 5 20.68 -26.71 -25.98
N PRO A 6 21.43 -26.13 -25.04
CA PRO A 6 21.32 -26.52 -23.62
C PRO A 6 19.90 -26.31 -23.10
N PRO A 7 19.43 -27.14 -22.16
CA PRO A 7 18.11 -26.98 -21.58
C PRO A 7 18.00 -25.60 -20.88
N PRO A 8 16.81 -24.97 -20.88
CA PRO A 8 16.61 -23.71 -20.20
C PRO A 8 16.91 -23.86 -18.69
N PRO A 9 17.44 -22.81 -18.04
CA PRO A 9 17.68 -22.83 -16.61
C PRO A 9 16.39 -23.12 -15.84
N PRO A 10 16.46 -23.84 -14.70
CA PRO A 10 15.29 -24.10 -13.87
C PRO A 10 14.64 -22.78 -13.47
N PRO A 11 13.29 -22.71 -13.42
CA PRO A 11 12.62 -21.50 -12.97
C PRO A 11 13.06 -21.16 -11.53
N PRO A 12 13.18 -19.86 -11.20
CA PRO A 12 13.53 -19.45 -9.85
C PRO A 12 12.52 -20.05 -8.85
N PRO A 13 12.97 -20.40 -7.63
CA PRO A 13 12.07 -20.94 -6.61
C PRO A 13 10.89 -19.97 -6.45
N ARG A 14 9.69 -20.45 -6.68
CA ARG A 14 8.47 -19.69 -6.40
C ARG A 14 8.51 -19.41 -4.90
N LEU A 15 8.66 -18.15 -4.53
CA LEU A 15 8.36 -17.71 -3.17
C LEU A 15 6.89 -18.11 -2.95
N ASP A 16 6.72 -19.19 -2.21
CA ASP A 16 5.40 -19.76 -1.99
C ASP A 16 4.61 -18.71 -1.19
N SER A 17 3.64 -18.08 -1.83
CA SER A 17 2.82 -17.04 -1.21
C SER A 17 2.10 -17.57 0.03
N SER A 18 1.93 -18.91 0.11
CA SER A 18 1.40 -19.59 1.29
C SER A 18 2.38 -19.51 2.46
N ALA A 19 3.67 -19.73 2.25
CA ALA A 19 4.67 -19.68 3.31
C ALA A 19 4.81 -18.26 3.89
N ALA A 20 4.82 -17.23 3.05
CA ALA A 20 4.82 -15.83 3.51
C ALA A 20 3.54 -15.51 4.31
N SER A 21 2.37 -15.91 3.80
CA SER A 21 1.09 -15.76 4.51
C SER A 21 1.10 -16.45 5.88
N ASP A 22 1.69 -17.65 5.99
CA ASP A 22 1.76 -18.38 7.25
C ASP A 22 2.72 -17.73 8.26
N VAL A 23 3.79 -17.09 7.81
CA VAL A 23 4.67 -16.29 8.68
C VAL A 23 3.89 -15.13 9.30
N TYR A 24 3.14 -14.35 8.51
CA TYR A 24 2.32 -13.26 9.02
C TYR A 24 1.26 -13.72 10.01
N LYS A 25 0.56 -14.82 9.72
CA LYS A 25 -0.42 -15.40 10.66
C LYS A 25 0.22 -15.78 12.00
N ARG A 26 1.39 -16.41 11.97
CA ARG A 26 2.14 -16.77 13.18
C ARG A 26 2.59 -15.54 13.96
N GLN A 27 3.05 -14.49 13.28
CA GLN A 27 3.43 -13.23 13.92
C GLN A 27 2.24 -12.55 14.62
N VAL A 28 1.08 -12.49 13.97
CA VAL A 28 -0.14 -11.93 14.57
C VAL A 28 -0.56 -12.73 15.80
N LEU A 29 -0.57 -14.06 15.71
CA LEU A 29 -0.92 -14.92 16.84
C LEU A 29 0.11 -14.79 18.00
N ALA A 30 1.40 -14.74 17.69
CA ALA A 30 2.44 -14.55 18.69
C ALA A 30 2.32 -13.17 19.37
N SER A 31 2.06 -12.11 18.60
CA SER A 31 1.84 -10.76 19.15
C SER A 31 0.62 -10.73 20.08
N LEU A 32 -0.47 -11.36 19.66
CA LEU A 32 -1.67 -11.46 20.49
C LEU A 32 -1.43 -12.26 21.77
N ALA A 33 -0.67 -13.35 21.69
CA ALA A 33 -0.28 -14.13 22.87
C ALA A 33 0.59 -13.34 23.84
N VAL A 34 1.59 -12.60 23.33
CA VAL A 34 2.42 -11.72 24.15
C VAL A 34 1.58 -10.63 24.82
N LEU A 35 0.70 -9.98 24.08
CA LEU A 35 -0.22 -8.97 24.63
C LEU A 35 -1.13 -9.56 25.71
N ALA A 36 -1.65 -10.78 25.49
CA ALA A 36 -2.48 -11.47 26.48
C ALA A 36 -1.69 -11.76 27.78
N VAL A 37 -0.45 -12.26 27.66
CA VAL A 37 0.41 -12.54 28.82
C VAL A 37 0.69 -11.26 29.61
N PHE A 38 1.05 -10.16 28.93
CA PHE A 38 1.31 -8.89 29.61
C PHE A 38 0.06 -8.27 30.23
N SER A 39 -1.06 -8.31 29.53
CA SER A 39 -2.31 -7.68 29.99
C SER A 39 -2.93 -8.44 31.18
N LEU A 40 -2.97 -9.77 31.11
CA LEU A 40 -3.56 -10.60 32.14
C LEU A 40 -2.62 -10.84 33.33
N GLY A 41 -1.30 -10.84 33.09
CA GLY A 41 -0.28 -11.01 34.11
C GLY A 41 0.10 -9.69 34.79
N PRO A 42 1.15 -8.98 34.34
CA PRO A 42 1.65 -7.77 35.01
C PRO A 42 0.62 -6.65 35.16
N CYS A 43 -0.22 -6.42 34.14
CA CYS A 43 -1.25 -5.37 34.17
C CYS A 43 -2.53 -5.77 34.92
N ARG A 44 -2.65 -7.03 35.36
CA ARG A 44 -3.79 -7.56 36.11
C ARG A 44 -5.15 -7.24 35.50
N MET A 45 -5.22 -7.14 34.17
CA MET A 45 -6.46 -6.90 33.44
C MET A 45 -7.37 -8.11 33.55
N SER A 46 -8.69 -7.90 33.69
CA SER A 46 -9.63 -9.02 33.66
C SER A 46 -9.73 -9.62 32.26
N GLY A 47 -9.96 -10.91 32.16
CA GLY A 47 -10.15 -11.60 30.87
C GLY A 47 -11.28 -10.99 30.03
N ARG A 48 -12.35 -10.50 30.70
CA ARG A 48 -13.47 -9.83 30.03
C ARG A 48 -13.00 -8.51 29.41
N SER A 49 -12.28 -7.69 30.15
CA SER A 49 -11.76 -6.42 29.62
C SER A 49 -10.79 -6.64 28.46
N PHE A 50 -9.92 -7.65 28.56
CA PHE A 50 -9.03 -8.03 27.47
C PHE A 50 -9.80 -8.37 26.20
N MET A 51 -10.83 -9.21 26.30
CA MET A 51 -11.68 -9.59 25.17
C MET A 51 -12.45 -8.40 24.58
N ASP A 52 -12.93 -7.47 25.44
CA ASP A 52 -13.59 -6.26 24.97
C ASP A 52 -12.64 -5.38 24.12
N TYR A 53 -11.38 -5.25 24.50
CA TYR A 53 -10.38 -4.54 23.69
C TYR A 53 -10.08 -5.24 22.38
N VAL A 54 -9.98 -6.57 22.40
CA VAL A 54 -9.79 -7.38 21.17
C VAL A 54 -10.95 -7.17 20.21
N PHE A 55 -12.19 -7.29 20.67
CA PHE A 55 -13.38 -7.10 19.82
C PHE A 55 -13.53 -5.66 19.31
N ARG A 56 -13.21 -4.65 20.13
CA ARG A 56 -13.21 -3.25 19.69
C ARG A 56 -12.16 -3.02 18.60
N GLY A 57 -10.95 -3.59 18.76
CA GLY A 57 -9.90 -3.52 17.76
C GLY A 57 -10.30 -4.19 16.45
N MET A 58 -10.91 -5.38 16.52
CA MET A 58 -11.45 -6.07 15.34
C MET A 58 -12.56 -5.25 14.67
N GLY A 59 -13.47 -4.65 15.45
CA GLY A 59 -14.52 -3.77 14.93
C GLY A 59 -13.95 -2.57 14.19
N GLY A 60 -12.85 -1.99 14.69
CA GLY A 60 -12.13 -0.91 14.03
C GLY A 60 -11.52 -1.27 12.66
N MET A 61 -11.35 -2.57 12.36
CA MET A 61 -10.86 -3.04 11.06
C MET A 61 -11.96 -3.20 10.00
N ILE A 62 -13.23 -3.19 10.39
CA ILE A 62 -14.35 -3.40 9.46
C ILE A 62 -14.35 -2.40 8.29
N PRO A 63 -14.14 -1.08 8.48
CA PRO A 63 -14.09 -0.13 7.37
C PRO A 63 -12.96 -0.46 6.38
N VAL A 64 -11.78 -0.82 6.86
CA VAL A 64 -10.63 -1.17 6.01
C VAL A 64 -10.91 -2.43 5.20
N VAL A 65 -11.44 -3.48 5.83
CA VAL A 65 -11.80 -4.72 5.14
C VAL A 65 -12.90 -4.48 4.11
N SER A 66 -13.91 -3.69 4.44
CA SER A 66 -15.00 -3.31 3.51
C SER A 66 -14.45 -2.57 2.29
N LEU A 67 -13.55 -1.60 2.48
CA LEU A 67 -12.88 -0.90 1.40
C LEU A 67 -12.08 -1.85 0.50
N LEU A 68 -11.34 -2.79 1.08
CA LEU A 68 -10.59 -3.78 0.30
C LEU A 68 -11.49 -4.69 -0.54
N VAL A 69 -12.60 -5.15 0.03
CA VAL A 69 -13.59 -5.97 -0.72
C VAL A 69 -14.18 -5.20 -1.89
N LEU A 70 -14.61 -3.95 -1.65
CA LEU A 70 -15.14 -3.07 -2.71
C LEU A 70 -14.09 -2.77 -3.78
N ALA A 71 -12.83 -2.60 -3.38
CA ALA A 71 -11.73 -2.36 -4.30
C ALA A 71 -11.43 -3.56 -5.20
N PHE A 72 -11.45 -4.78 -4.66
CA PHE A 72 -11.31 -5.99 -5.47
C PHE A 72 -12.47 -6.13 -6.46
N ALA A 73 -13.70 -5.84 -6.04
CA ALA A 73 -14.86 -5.82 -6.93
C ALA A 73 -14.69 -4.78 -8.04
N LEU A 74 -14.30 -3.56 -7.69
CA LEU A 74 -14.02 -2.49 -8.66
C LEU A 74 -12.89 -2.87 -9.62
N GLY A 75 -11.81 -3.46 -9.11
CA GLY A 75 -10.71 -3.95 -9.92
C GLY A 75 -11.12 -4.99 -10.96
N GLY A 76 -12.08 -5.86 -10.61
CA GLY A 76 -12.71 -6.79 -11.55
C GLY A 76 -13.43 -6.05 -12.70
N VAL A 77 -14.29 -5.11 -12.34
CA VAL A 77 -15.04 -4.29 -13.33
C VAL A 77 -14.11 -3.48 -14.22
N VAL A 78 -13.11 -2.81 -13.66
CA VAL A 78 -12.11 -2.03 -14.40
C VAL A 78 -11.37 -2.89 -15.43
N ARG A 79 -11.07 -4.15 -15.07
CA ARG A 79 -10.43 -5.11 -15.97
C ARG A 79 -11.37 -5.53 -17.09
N GLU A 80 -12.62 -5.88 -16.79
CA GLU A 80 -13.63 -6.28 -17.78
C GLU A 80 -13.96 -5.16 -18.76
N LEU A 81 -14.00 -3.91 -18.29
CA LEU A 81 -14.19 -2.72 -19.14
C LEU A 81 -12.98 -2.40 -20.03
N GLY A 82 -11.85 -3.10 -19.87
CA GLY A 82 -10.64 -2.81 -20.65
C GLY A 82 -10.06 -1.43 -20.37
N THR A 83 -10.34 -0.84 -19.20
CA THR A 83 -9.95 0.52 -18.84
C THR A 83 -8.44 0.75 -18.99
N GLY A 84 -7.61 -0.27 -18.68
CA GLY A 84 -6.17 -0.19 -18.87
C GLY A 84 -5.76 0.02 -20.31
N ALA A 85 -6.36 -0.73 -21.25
CA ALA A 85 -6.10 -0.59 -22.68
C ALA A 85 -6.61 0.76 -23.21
N TYR A 86 -7.74 1.24 -22.73
CA TYR A 86 -8.29 2.55 -23.08
C TYR A 86 -7.39 3.70 -22.63
N VAL A 87 -6.98 3.68 -21.35
CA VAL A 87 -6.07 4.69 -20.78
C VAL A 87 -4.71 4.64 -21.48
N ALA A 88 -4.18 3.45 -21.77
CA ALA A 88 -2.95 3.30 -22.54
C ALA A 88 -3.08 3.83 -23.97
N GLY A 89 -4.22 3.66 -24.61
CA GLY A 89 -4.50 4.24 -25.94
C GLY A 89 -4.51 5.78 -25.93
N ILE A 90 -5.01 6.40 -24.86
CA ILE A 90 -4.97 7.86 -24.69
C ILE A 90 -3.56 8.35 -24.39
N ILE A 91 -2.83 7.65 -23.51
CA ILE A 91 -1.50 8.06 -23.01
C ILE A 91 -0.40 7.56 -23.95
N GLY A 92 -0.60 6.44 -24.64
CA GLY A 92 0.42 5.68 -25.37
C GLY A 92 1.04 6.37 -26.58
N GLY A 93 0.53 7.54 -26.99
CA GLY A 93 1.18 8.42 -27.96
C GLY A 93 2.06 9.52 -27.35
N ALA A 94 1.94 9.79 -26.05
CA ALA A 94 2.50 10.97 -25.40
C ALA A 94 3.37 10.71 -24.16
N ALA A 95 3.28 9.55 -23.52
CA ALA A 95 3.98 9.28 -22.28
C ALA A 95 4.86 8.02 -22.36
N SER A 96 6.15 8.18 -22.02
CA SER A 96 7.04 7.04 -21.75
C SER A 96 6.64 6.32 -20.46
N ALA A 97 7.06 5.06 -20.28
CA ALA A 97 6.86 4.32 -19.05
C ALA A 97 7.31 5.11 -17.81
N LYS A 98 8.37 5.91 -17.92
CA LYS A 98 8.88 6.83 -16.89
C LYS A 98 7.84 7.82 -16.41
N VAL A 99 7.18 8.49 -17.35
CA VAL A 99 6.14 9.47 -17.03
C VAL A 99 4.93 8.80 -16.40
N ALA A 100 4.59 7.59 -16.84
CA ALA A 100 3.46 6.83 -16.28
C ALA A 100 3.73 6.35 -14.84
N VAL A 101 4.95 5.91 -14.54
CA VAL A 101 5.34 5.51 -13.17
C VAL A 101 5.35 6.73 -12.24
N ALA A 102 6.02 7.82 -12.64
CA ALA A 102 6.05 9.06 -11.87
C ALA A 102 4.65 9.66 -11.69
N GLY A 103 3.83 9.63 -12.75
CA GLY A 103 2.43 10.05 -12.69
C GLY A 103 1.58 9.20 -11.73
N SER A 104 1.80 7.89 -11.70
CA SER A 104 1.15 6.99 -10.75
C SER A 104 1.50 7.32 -9.31
N PHE A 105 2.77 7.66 -9.03
CA PHE A 105 3.21 8.11 -7.70
C PHE A 105 2.51 9.42 -7.31
N LEU A 106 2.52 10.43 -8.18
CA LEU A 106 1.91 11.73 -7.91
C LEU A 106 0.40 11.64 -7.73
N LEU A 107 -0.28 10.86 -8.58
CA LEU A 107 -1.71 10.66 -8.47
C LEU A 107 -2.10 9.93 -7.18
N ALA A 108 -1.37 8.87 -6.83
CA ALA A 108 -1.58 8.17 -5.57
C ALA A 108 -1.31 9.09 -4.37
N SER A 109 -0.27 9.94 -4.45
CA SER A 109 0.03 10.93 -3.41
C SER A 109 -1.10 11.93 -3.20
N PHE A 110 -1.62 12.48 -4.30
CA PHE A 110 -2.74 13.42 -4.25
C PHE A 110 -4.01 12.78 -3.69
N MET A 111 -4.33 11.55 -4.13
CA MET A 111 -5.50 10.82 -3.65
C MET A 111 -5.39 10.52 -2.16
N ALA A 112 -4.24 10.02 -1.70
CA ALA A 112 -4.03 9.72 -0.30
C ALA A 112 -4.07 10.97 0.58
N PHE A 113 -3.49 12.08 0.12
CA PHE A 113 -3.57 13.37 0.78
C PHE A 113 -5.03 13.85 0.93
N ALA A 114 -5.81 13.75 -0.15
CA ALA A 114 -7.20 14.22 -0.18
C ALA A 114 -8.16 13.34 0.63
N THR A 115 -7.89 12.03 0.70
CA THR A 115 -8.74 11.06 1.40
C THR A 115 -8.30 10.80 2.85
N GLY A 116 -7.05 11.11 3.17
CA GLY A 116 -6.45 10.81 4.48
C GLY A 116 -6.24 9.32 4.73
N THR A 117 -6.14 8.50 3.67
CA THR A 117 -5.92 7.06 3.82
C THR A 117 -5.06 6.48 2.70
N SER A 118 -3.95 5.85 3.08
CA SER A 118 -3.13 5.08 2.15
C SER A 118 -3.83 3.81 1.66
N TRP A 119 -4.55 3.11 2.53
CA TRP A 119 -5.26 1.88 2.20
C TRP A 119 -6.34 2.07 1.14
N GLY A 120 -7.17 3.11 1.29
CA GLY A 120 -8.18 3.47 0.29
C GLY A 120 -7.55 3.81 -1.07
N THR A 121 -6.41 4.50 -1.04
CA THR A 121 -5.66 4.84 -2.24
C THR A 121 -5.08 3.59 -2.92
N PHE A 122 -4.50 2.64 -2.19
CA PHE A 122 -4.02 1.38 -2.74
C PHE A 122 -5.15 0.60 -3.42
N ALA A 123 -6.29 0.55 -2.75
CA ALA A 123 -7.47 -0.13 -3.23
C ALA A 123 -7.95 0.40 -4.59
N LEU A 124 -7.90 1.71 -4.80
CA LEU A 124 -8.32 2.35 -6.05
C LEU A 124 -7.22 2.33 -7.12
N MET A 125 -5.97 2.57 -6.74
CA MET A 125 -4.87 2.78 -7.70
C MET A 125 -4.24 1.49 -8.21
N VAL A 126 -4.18 0.42 -7.40
CA VAL A 126 -3.59 -0.86 -7.83
C VAL A 126 -4.32 -1.47 -9.02
N PRO A 127 -5.68 -1.53 -9.05
CA PRO A 127 -6.43 -1.99 -10.21
C PRO A 127 -6.20 -1.17 -11.50
N ILE A 128 -5.77 0.08 -11.38
CA ILE A 128 -5.43 0.95 -12.51
C ILE A 128 -3.97 0.75 -12.93
N ALA A 129 -3.06 0.66 -11.97
CA ALA A 129 -1.62 0.54 -12.23
C ALA A 129 -1.24 -0.78 -12.90
N VAL A 130 -1.91 -1.89 -12.57
CA VAL A 130 -1.62 -3.21 -13.14
C VAL A 130 -1.86 -3.25 -14.67
N PRO A 131 -3.05 -2.89 -15.20
CA PRO A 131 -3.25 -2.83 -16.63
C PRO A 131 -2.42 -1.74 -17.32
N LEU A 132 -2.13 -0.63 -16.65
CA LEU A 132 -1.28 0.43 -17.18
C LEU A 132 0.16 -0.08 -17.42
N ALA A 133 0.73 -0.81 -16.46
CA ALA A 133 2.05 -1.44 -16.61
C ALA A 133 2.09 -2.42 -17.78
N ALA A 134 1.05 -3.25 -17.94
CA ALA A 134 0.95 -4.20 -19.04
C ALA A 134 0.87 -3.51 -20.41
N ALA A 135 0.19 -2.37 -20.49
CA ALA A 135 -0.05 -1.65 -21.73
C ALA A 135 1.16 -0.80 -22.17
N LEU A 136 1.89 -0.20 -21.22
CA LEU A 136 3.07 0.64 -21.51
C LEU A 136 4.41 -0.13 -21.47
N GLY A 137 4.39 -1.43 -21.17
CA GLY A 137 5.57 -2.30 -21.21
C GLY A 137 6.59 -2.06 -20.09
N GLY A 138 6.21 -1.43 -18.97
CA GLY A 138 7.07 -1.23 -17.83
C GLY A 138 7.05 -2.39 -16.81
N PRO A 139 8.06 -2.49 -15.93
CA PRO A 139 8.08 -3.52 -14.90
C PRO A 139 6.98 -3.28 -13.87
N LEU A 140 6.03 -4.21 -13.77
CA LEU A 140 4.90 -4.13 -12.83
C LEU A 140 5.31 -3.79 -11.38
N PRO A 141 6.41 -4.35 -10.82
CA PRO A 141 6.83 -4.00 -9.47
C PRO A 141 7.10 -2.50 -9.28
N LEU A 142 7.56 -1.80 -10.32
CA LEU A 142 7.86 -0.38 -10.24
C LEU A 142 6.58 0.48 -10.19
N TYR A 143 5.55 0.10 -10.95
CA TYR A 143 4.23 0.75 -10.87
C TYR A 143 3.58 0.54 -9.51
N LEU A 144 3.67 -0.69 -8.99
CA LEU A 144 3.16 -0.98 -7.65
C LEU A 144 3.92 -0.20 -6.57
N ALA A 145 5.26 -0.14 -6.67
CA ALA A 145 6.08 0.64 -5.75
C ALA A 145 5.71 2.14 -5.80
N ALA A 146 5.47 2.69 -6.99
CA ALA A 146 5.06 4.07 -7.17
C ALA A 146 3.70 4.35 -6.52
N VAL A 147 2.71 3.47 -6.71
CA VAL A 147 1.38 3.60 -6.10
C VAL A 147 1.47 3.48 -4.57
N LEU A 148 2.18 2.47 -4.07
CA LEU A 148 2.33 2.26 -2.63
C LEU A 148 3.11 3.41 -1.98
N GLY A 149 4.24 3.80 -2.57
CA GLY A 149 5.05 4.92 -2.08
C GLY A 149 4.29 6.24 -2.12
N GLY A 150 3.56 6.51 -3.21
CA GLY A 150 2.73 7.70 -3.34
C GLY A 150 1.60 7.73 -2.32
N GLY A 151 0.91 6.61 -2.12
CA GLY A 151 -0.15 6.51 -1.13
C GLY A 151 0.35 6.76 0.30
N VAL A 152 1.49 6.18 0.68
CA VAL A 152 2.12 6.44 1.98
C VAL A 152 2.56 7.91 2.10
N PHE A 153 3.20 8.46 1.07
CA PHE A 153 3.65 9.85 1.08
C PHE A 153 2.47 10.83 1.25
N GLY A 154 1.40 10.65 0.48
CA GLY A 154 0.22 11.51 0.55
C GLY A 154 -0.49 11.42 1.90
N ASP A 155 -0.61 10.22 2.45
CA ASP A 155 -1.17 9.96 3.77
C ASP A 155 -0.38 10.70 4.87
N HIS A 156 0.95 10.61 4.84
CA HIS A 156 1.82 11.31 5.79
C HIS A 156 1.76 12.85 5.68
N CYS A 157 1.41 13.38 4.53
CA CYS A 157 1.22 14.82 4.34
C CYS A 157 -0.18 15.29 4.74
N SER A 158 -1.14 14.38 4.89
CA SER A 158 -2.55 14.70 5.09
C SER A 158 -2.86 15.06 6.54
N PRO A 159 -3.50 16.22 6.79
CA PRO A 159 -3.96 16.59 8.11
C PRO A 159 -5.18 15.79 8.59
N ILE A 160 -5.86 15.09 7.69
CA ILE A 160 -7.03 14.26 8.00
C ILE A 160 -6.69 12.76 8.04
N SER A 161 -5.40 12.41 7.95
CA SER A 161 -4.94 11.03 8.01
C SER A 161 -5.15 10.44 9.40
N ASP A 162 -5.75 9.26 9.45
CA ASP A 162 -5.97 8.50 10.68
C ASP A 162 -4.63 8.13 11.35
N THR A 163 -3.61 7.78 10.57
CA THR A 163 -2.26 7.48 11.08
C THR A 163 -1.61 8.71 11.71
N THR A 164 -1.74 9.89 11.10
CA THR A 164 -1.22 11.16 11.61
C THR A 164 -1.97 11.60 12.87
N ILE A 165 -3.30 11.44 12.91
CA ILE A 165 -4.12 11.72 14.10
C ILE A 165 -3.69 10.83 15.26
N ILE A 166 -3.58 9.51 15.05
CA ILE A 166 -3.18 8.56 16.09
C ILE A 166 -1.77 8.87 16.60
N SER A 167 -0.83 9.17 15.70
CA SER A 167 0.56 9.49 16.06
C SER A 167 0.65 10.76 16.91
N SER A 168 -0.09 11.82 16.56
CA SER A 168 -0.13 13.06 17.34
C SER A 168 -0.73 12.84 18.73
N MET A 169 -1.81 12.06 18.80
CA MET A 169 -2.44 11.70 20.09
C MET A 169 -1.49 10.86 20.96
N ALA A 170 -0.82 9.87 20.38
CA ALA A 170 0.10 8.99 21.10
C ALA A 170 1.33 9.74 21.65
N SER A 171 1.79 10.77 20.94
CA SER A 171 2.91 11.62 21.36
C SER A 171 2.49 12.81 22.23
N ALA A 172 1.19 12.92 22.56
CA ALA A 172 0.61 14.05 23.31
C ALA A 172 0.99 15.43 22.72
N SER A 173 1.13 15.48 21.37
CA SER A 173 1.43 16.71 20.64
C SER A 173 0.18 17.31 20.02
N ASP A 174 0.19 18.63 19.81
CA ASP A 174 -0.87 19.27 19.02
C ASP A 174 -0.87 18.70 17.60
N HIS A 175 -2.06 18.34 17.12
CA HIS A 175 -2.20 17.66 15.84
C HIS A 175 -1.69 18.51 14.66
N MET A 176 -2.06 19.78 14.62
CA MET A 176 -1.64 20.67 13.53
C MET A 176 -0.15 21.03 13.58
N ASP A 177 0.42 21.10 14.78
CA ASP A 177 1.86 21.25 14.97
C ASP A 177 2.61 20.01 14.49
N HIS A 178 2.10 18.82 14.78
CA HIS A 178 2.65 17.56 14.27
C HIS A 178 2.66 17.55 12.75
N VAL A 179 1.52 17.81 12.10
CA VAL A 179 1.38 17.88 10.65
C VAL A 179 2.38 18.87 10.04
N ARG A 180 2.42 20.11 10.54
CA ARG A 180 3.32 21.15 10.02
C ARG A 180 4.80 20.77 10.10
N LYS A 181 5.19 20.08 11.16
CA LYS A 181 6.58 19.64 11.34
C LYS A 181 6.91 18.41 10.49
N GLN A 182 5.94 17.56 10.20
CA GLN A 182 6.11 16.34 9.40
C GLN A 182 6.22 16.63 7.89
N ILE A 183 5.43 17.58 7.37
CA ILE A 183 5.36 17.90 5.94
C ILE A 183 6.74 18.16 5.29
N PRO A 184 7.65 18.97 5.85
CA PRO A 184 8.96 19.21 5.22
C PRO A 184 9.77 17.93 5.03
N TYR A 185 9.77 17.03 6.00
CA TYR A 185 10.48 15.75 5.91
C TYR A 185 9.82 14.83 4.89
N ALA A 186 8.50 14.76 4.89
CA ALA A 186 7.75 13.99 3.92
C ALA A 186 8.01 14.49 2.49
N LEU A 187 8.02 15.80 2.26
CA LEU A 187 8.32 16.41 0.95
C LEU A 187 9.73 16.08 0.45
N ILE A 188 10.72 16.07 1.33
CA ILE A 188 12.09 15.66 0.96
C ILE A 188 12.07 14.18 0.55
N GLY A 189 11.49 13.30 1.36
CA GLY A 189 11.38 11.88 1.04
C GLY A 189 10.61 11.60 -0.24
N GLY A 190 9.45 12.26 -0.41
CA GLY A 190 8.62 12.14 -1.61
C GLY A 190 9.32 12.68 -2.87
N GLY A 191 10.06 13.78 -2.75
CA GLY A 191 10.87 14.34 -3.84
C GLY A 191 11.99 13.39 -4.27
N VAL A 192 12.71 12.80 -3.31
CA VAL A 192 13.74 11.79 -3.60
C VAL A 192 13.11 10.56 -4.27
N ALA A 193 11.98 10.06 -3.76
CA ALA A 193 11.28 8.92 -4.35
C ALA A 193 10.86 9.22 -5.80
N LEU A 194 10.30 10.39 -6.07
CA LEU A 194 9.91 10.81 -7.41
C LEU A 194 11.12 10.85 -8.37
N LEU A 195 12.25 11.38 -7.92
CA LEU A 195 13.48 11.39 -8.72
C LEU A 195 13.97 9.97 -9.02
N ILE A 196 13.93 9.07 -8.03
CA ILE A 196 14.29 7.66 -8.24
C ILE A 196 13.37 7.02 -9.28
N TYR A 197 12.05 7.24 -9.21
CA TYR A 197 11.13 6.73 -10.20
C TYR A 197 11.40 7.26 -11.61
N LEU A 198 11.78 8.51 -11.76
CA LEU A 198 12.15 9.10 -13.06
C LEU A 198 13.47 8.56 -13.63
N VAL A 199 14.39 8.11 -12.78
CA VAL A 199 15.70 7.58 -13.20
C VAL A 199 15.62 6.09 -13.52
N VAL A 200 14.91 5.32 -12.69
CA VAL A 200 14.90 3.83 -12.73
C VAL A 200 13.85 3.28 -13.71
N SER A 201 12.83 4.04 -14.06
CA SER A 201 11.75 3.60 -14.98
C SER A 201 12.05 3.79 -16.48
#